data_90bd9ee11455dc33b4996befff5d7f7f
#
_entry.id   90bd9ee11455dc33b4996befff5d7f7f
#
_cell.length_a   1.000
_cell.length_b   1.000
_cell.length_c   1.000
_cell.angle_alpha   90.00
_cell.angle_beta   90.00
_cell.angle_gamma   90.00
#
_symmetry.space_group_name_H-M   'P 1'
#
loop_
_entity.id
_entity.type
_entity.pdbx_description
1 polymer ?
#
loop_
_entity_poly.entity_id
_entity_poly.type
_entity_poly.pdbx_seq_one_letter_code
_entity_poly.pdbx_strand_id
1 'polypeptide(L)'
;IYAINPSQTGVFPDSVLENFLRQEIGSVYGNNGWIKKIQKSIVENNRNTQLEFNLPVLLAKYSDVNDTYFSANDFQNLLFDNNPTGSMKDYYDEISYGNFTVDGVSRGWYQSSLTMVNAVENTKLFVSEIASFADDDFNYADFDNDGPDNIPNSGDDDGYVDGIMVVYSGCGAEWGEGNNNIWPHMSNLGSYEYVTNDIG
;
A
#
# COMPACT_ATOMS: atom_id res chain seq x y z
N ILE A 1 14.13 3.08 -1.87
CA ILE A 1 14.21 1.66 -2.26
C ILE A 1 15.70 1.36 -2.43
N TYR A 2 16.28 0.59 -1.52
CA TYR A 2 17.64 0.07 -1.70
C TYR A 2 17.54 -1.28 -2.40
N ALA A 3 18.05 -1.36 -3.62
CA ALA A 3 18.15 -2.63 -4.34
C ALA A 3 19.19 -3.53 -3.62
N ILE A 4 18.74 -4.64 -3.09
CA ILE A 4 19.63 -5.70 -2.59
C ILE A 4 20.20 -6.40 -3.82
N ASN A 5 21.53 -6.46 -3.90
CA ASN A 5 22.23 -7.10 -5.02
C ASN A 5 21.95 -8.61 -5.04
N PRO A 6 21.30 -9.16 -6.08
CA PRO A 6 20.90 -10.57 -6.12
C PRO A 6 22.05 -11.56 -6.26
N SER A 7 23.30 -11.10 -6.35
CA SER A 7 24.47 -11.99 -6.48
C SER A 7 24.97 -12.61 -5.17
N GLN A 8 24.36 -12.30 -4.04
CA GLN A 8 24.65 -12.97 -2.78
C GLN A 8 23.58 -14.00 -2.47
N THR A 9 23.73 -15.18 -3.01
CA THR A 9 22.96 -16.39 -2.66
C THR A 9 23.35 -16.88 -1.26
N GLY A 10 23.09 -16.10 -0.25
CA GLY A 10 23.18 -16.48 1.15
C GLY A 10 21.82 -16.26 1.79
N VAL A 11 21.27 -17.31 2.36
CA VAL A 11 20.15 -17.21 3.30
C VAL A 11 20.62 -16.21 4.37
N PHE A 12 19.98 -15.03 4.43
CA PHE A 12 20.28 -14.10 5.52
C PHE A 12 19.99 -14.80 6.84
N PRO A 13 20.93 -14.83 7.78
CA PRO A 13 20.65 -15.31 9.12
C PRO A 13 19.44 -14.53 9.66
N ASP A 14 18.51 -15.19 10.33
CA ASP A 14 17.30 -14.58 10.90
C ASP A 14 17.62 -13.29 11.70
N SER A 15 18.79 -13.24 12.33
CA SER A 15 19.30 -12.05 13.04
C SER A 15 19.60 -10.84 12.15
N VAL A 16 19.95 -11.05 10.87
CA VAL A 16 20.24 -9.94 9.94
C VAL A 16 18.94 -9.36 9.40
N LEU A 17 17.99 -10.23 9.04
CA LEU A 17 16.66 -9.81 8.63
C LEU A 17 15.93 -9.09 9.78
N GLU A 18 16.02 -9.63 11.00
CA GLU A 18 15.44 -9.02 12.19
C GLU A 18 16.07 -7.65 12.51
N ASN A 19 17.38 -7.49 12.37
CA ASN A 19 18.05 -6.21 12.58
C ASN A 19 17.72 -5.19 11.46
N PHE A 20 17.62 -5.63 10.22
CA PHE A 20 17.20 -4.78 9.11
C PHE A 20 15.77 -4.27 9.31
N LEU A 21 14.85 -5.17 9.62
CA LEU A 21 13.44 -4.82 9.88
C LEU A 21 13.32 -3.90 11.12
N ARG A 22 14.12 -4.10 12.16
CA ARG A 22 14.11 -3.23 13.36
C ARG A 22 14.72 -1.86 13.12
N GLN A 23 15.81 -1.75 12.37
CA GLN A 23 16.52 -0.47 12.17
C GLN A 23 15.86 0.39 11.09
N GLU A 24 15.54 -0.18 9.95
CA GLU A 24 15.05 0.59 8.81
C GLU A 24 13.53 0.83 8.88
N ILE A 25 12.75 -0.20 9.17
CA ILE A 25 11.30 -0.10 9.18
C ILE A 25 10.81 0.53 10.50
N GLY A 26 11.38 0.15 11.62
CA GLY A 26 11.00 0.70 12.95
C GLY A 26 11.32 2.18 13.12
N SER A 27 12.36 2.70 12.45
CA SER A 27 12.73 4.11 12.52
C SER A 27 11.89 5.02 11.63
N VAL A 28 11.43 4.49 10.48
CA VAL A 28 10.67 5.25 9.48
C VAL A 28 9.17 5.27 9.79
N TYR A 29 8.62 4.18 10.33
CA TYR A 29 7.17 3.98 10.45
C TYR A 29 6.64 4.04 11.89
N GLY A 30 7.48 4.28 12.87
CA GLY A 30 7.05 4.38 14.27
C GLY A 30 6.55 3.06 14.85
N ASN A 31 5.60 3.15 15.78
CA ASN A 31 5.07 1.99 16.51
C ASN A 31 3.92 1.26 15.78
N ASN A 32 3.94 1.19 14.47
CA ASN A 32 2.87 0.57 13.72
C ASN A 32 2.74 -0.91 14.08
N GLY A 33 1.57 -1.28 14.58
CA GLY A 33 1.28 -2.59 15.15
C GLY A 33 1.49 -3.72 14.15
N TRP A 34 1.13 -3.49 12.88
CA TRP A 34 1.24 -4.49 11.83
C TRP A 34 2.68 -4.91 11.52
N ILE A 35 3.66 -3.98 11.52
CA ILE A 35 5.07 -4.33 11.34
C ILE A 35 5.56 -5.25 12.46
N LYS A 36 5.13 -4.97 13.69
CA LYS A 36 5.45 -5.84 14.83
C LYS A 36 4.78 -7.21 14.69
N LYS A 37 3.56 -7.26 14.16
CA LYS A 37 2.83 -8.50 13.92
C LYS A 37 3.47 -9.31 12.80
N ILE A 38 3.86 -8.70 11.67
CA ILE A 38 4.64 -9.37 10.61
C ILE A 38 5.94 -9.92 11.20
N GLN A 39 6.68 -9.12 11.96
CA GLN A 39 7.90 -9.60 12.62
C GLN A 39 7.64 -10.77 13.55
N LYS A 40 6.54 -10.74 14.29
CA LYS A 40 6.15 -11.80 15.20
C LYS A 40 5.73 -13.06 14.44
N SER A 41 4.95 -12.94 13.38
CA SER A 41 4.51 -14.08 12.56
C SER A 41 5.68 -14.74 11.81
N ILE A 42 6.63 -13.96 11.29
CA ILE A 42 7.86 -14.48 10.67
C ILE A 42 8.71 -15.29 11.69
N VAL A 43 8.74 -14.85 12.94
CA VAL A 43 9.54 -15.50 14.00
C VAL A 43 8.81 -16.69 14.65
N GLU A 44 7.50 -16.60 14.82
CA GLU A 44 6.71 -17.61 15.56
C GLU A 44 6.11 -18.70 14.68
N ASN A 45 5.84 -18.44 13.40
CA ASN A 45 5.29 -19.43 12.51
C ASN A 45 6.39 -20.13 11.70
N ASN A 46 6.47 -21.44 11.92
CA ASN A 46 7.19 -22.36 11.06
C ASN A 46 6.98 -22.01 9.58
N ARG A 47 8.05 -21.84 8.87
CA ARG A 47 8.41 -21.65 7.45
C ARG A 47 7.44 -22.13 6.34
N ASN A 48 6.18 -22.35 6.59
CA ASN A 48 5.22 -22.91 5.63
C ASN A 48 3.96 -22.06 5.41
N THR A 49 3.83 -20.88 6.01
CA THR A 49 2.68 -20.00 5.78
C THR A 49 3.16 -18.79 4.99
N GLN A 50 2.74 -18.70 3.75
CA GLN A 50 2.90 -17.49 2.94
C GLN A 50 2.10 -16.37 3.61
N LEU A 51 2.74 -15.22 3.83
CA LEU A 51 2.07 -14.02 4.30
C LEU A 51 1.42 -13.33 3.09
N GLU A 52 0.15 -12.99 3.23
CA GLU A 52 -0.59 -12.25 2.22
C GLU A 52 -0.92 -10.86 2.75
N PHE A 53 -0.75 -9.83 1.92
CA PHE A 53 -1.11 -8.46 2.21
C PHE A 53 -2.06 -7.95 1.12
N ASN A 54 -3.28 -7.65 1.51
CA ASN A 54 -4.31 -7.13 0.62
C ASN A 54 -4.26 -5.60 0.60
N LEU A 55 -4.18 -5.00 -0.58
CA LEU A 55 -3.97 -3.58 -0.77
C LEU A 55 -5.07 -2.96 -1.65
N PRO A 56 -5.89 -2.04 -1.14
CA PRO A 56 -6.80 -1.25 -1.96
C PRO A 56 -6.02 -0.18 -2.72
N VAL A 57 -6.24 -0.09 -4.03
CA VAL A 57 -5.61 0.89 -4.91
C VAL A 57 -6.66 1.84 -5.46
N LEU A 58 -6.58 3.10 -5.04
CA LEU A 58 -7.53 4.15 -5.38
C LEU A 58 -6.94 5.04 -6.48
N LEU A 59 -7.62 5.11 -7.62
CA LEU A 59 -7.21 6.00 -8.71
C LEU A 59 -7.88 7.36 -8.53
N ALA A 60 -7.09 8.40 -8.37
CA ALA A 60 -7.53 9.73 -7.98
C ALA A 60 -7.25 10.78 -9.06
N LYS A 61 -8.25 11.64 -9.33
CA LYS A 61 -8.11 12.82 -10.19
C LYS A 61 -8.25 14.09 -9.37
N TYR A 62 -7.48 15.10 -9.75
CA TYR A 62 -7.71 16.47 -9.29
C TYR A 62 -8.92 17.10 -10.00
N SER A 63 -9.55 18.11 -9.38
CA SER A 63 -10.71 18.80 -9.98
C SER A 63 -10.41 19.50 -11.29
N ASP A 64 -9.16 19.90 -11.51
CA ASP A 64 -8.65 20.60 -12.69
C ASP A 64 -7.97 19.68 -13.73
N VAL A 65 -8.00 18.36 -13.52
CA VAL A 65 -7.47 17.35 -14.45
C VAL A 65 -8.62 16.47 -14.97
N ASN A 66 -8.82 16.46 -16.29
CA ASN A 66 -9.90 15.69 -16.92
C ASN A 66 -9.42 14.38 -17.57
N ASP A 67 -8.15 14.33 -17.99
CA ASP A 67 -7.63 13.21 -18.76
C ASP A 67 -6.99 12.16 -17.86
N THR A 68 -7.39 10.91 -18.10
CA THR A 68 -6.76 9.71 -17.53
C THR A 68 -6.39 8.79 -18.68
N TYR A 69 -5.10 8.51 -18.83
CA TYR A 69 -4.59 7.71 -19.96
C TYR A 69 -4.73 6.21 -19.76
N PHE A 70 -4.89 5.78 -18.52
CA PHE A 70 -4.95 4.38 -18.13
C PHE A 70 -6.23 4.10 -17.32
N SER A 71 -6.78 2.92 -17.49
CA SER A 71 -7.96 2.45 -16.75
C SER A 71 -7.57 1.78 -15.42
N ALA A 72 -8.55 1.56 -14.55
CA ALA A 72 -8.35 0.77 -13.34
C ALA A 72 -7.85 -0.65 -13.66
N ASN A 73 -8.30 -1.24 -14.77
CA ASN A 73 -7.85 -2.56 -15.20
C ASN A 73 -6.38 -2.57 -15.64
N ASP A 74 -5.85 -1.47 -16.21
CA ASP A 74 -4.43 -1.38 -16.54
C ASP A 74 -3.57 -1.39 -15.27
N PHE A 75 -4.02 -0.70 -14.20
CA PHE A 75 -3.35 -0.74 -12.90
C PHE A 75 -3.54 -2.09 -12.19
N GLN A 76 -4.72 -2.71 -12.31
CA GLN A 76 -4.93 -4.07 -11.79
C GLN A 76 -3.91 -5.04 -12.39
N ASN A 77 -3.77 -5.05 -13.71
CA ASN A 77 -2.80 -5.90 -14.41
C ASN A 77 -1.35 -5.58 -14.02
N LEU A 78 -1.01 -4.30 -13.91
CA LEU A 78 0.35 -3.87 -13.57
C LEU A 78 0.75 -4.29 -12.14
N LEU A 79 -0.20 -4.23 -11.22
CA LEU A 79 0.09 -4.40 -9.80
C LEU A 79 -0.11 -5.84 -9.33
N PHE A 80 -1.18 -6.52 -9.79
CA PHE A 80 -1.61 -7.76 -9.16
C PHE A 80 -1.82 -8.93 -10.12
N ASP A 81 -2.12 -8.67 -11.39
CA ASP A 81 -2.45 -9.72 -12.35
C ASP A 81 -1.25 -10.10 -13.25
N ASN A 82 -1.54 -10.93 -14.25
CA ASN A 82 -0.54 -11.36 -15.23
C ASN A 82 -0.05 -10.19 -16.09
N ASN A 83 1.13 -9.70 -15.81
CA ASN A 83 1.85 -8.74 -16.63
C ASN A 83 3.05 -9.43 -17.31
N PRO A 84 3.21 -9.36 -18.63
CA PRO A 84 4.32 -10.01 -19.35
C PRO A 84 5.72 -9.61 -18.87
N THR A 85 5.85 -8.46 -18.21
CA THR A 85 7.10 -7.94 -17.63
C THR A 85 7.21 -8.15 -16.12
N GLY A 86 6.28 -8.87 -15.53
CA GLY A 86 6.10 -9.02 -14.10
C GLY A 86 5.22 -7.92 -13.49
N SER A 87 4.40 -8.29 -12.52
CA SER A 87 3.58 -7.39 -11.71
C SER A 87 4.28 -7.02 -10.40
N MET A 88 3.70 -6.10 -9.64
CA MET A 88 4.16 -5.84 -8.27
C MET A 88 4.04 -7.09 -7.40
N LYS A 89 2.96 -7.87 -7.58
CA LYS A 89 2.75 -9.15 -6.91
C LYS A 89 3.90 -10.12 -7.21
N ASP A 90 4.25 -10.31 -8.50
CA ASP A 90 5.35 -11.17 -8.91
C ASP A 90 6.68 -10.73 -8.30
N TYR A 91 6.91 -9.40 -8.23
CA TYR A 91 8.12 -8.85 -7.62
C TYR A 91 8.24 -9.21 -6.14
N TYR A 92 7.17 -9.06 -5.36
CA TYR A 92 7.21 -9.39 -3.93
C TYR A 92 7.28 -10.90 -3.69
N ASP A 93 6.60 -11.70 -4.49
CA ASP A 93 6.72 -13.16 -4.44
C ASP A 93 8.17 -13.60 -4.72
N GLU A 94 8.80 -13.07 -5.77
CA GLU A 94 10.18 -13.39 -6.14
C GLU A 94 11.19 -13.00 -5.05
N ILE A 95 11.14 -11.74 -4.56
CA ILE A 95 12.14 -11.27 -3.58
C ILE A 95 11.96 -11.90 -2.20
N SER A 96 10.77 -12.39 -1.88
CA SER A 96 10.47 -13.09 -0.63
C SER A 96 10.67 -14.61 -0.73
N TYR A 97 11.01 -15.12 -1.92
CA TYR A 97 11.09 -16.56 -2.18
C TYR A 97 9.75 -17.28 -1.91
N GLY A 98 8.62 -16.67 -2.27
CA GLY A 98 7.28 -17.20 -2.08
C GLY A 98 6.76 -17.13 -0.63
N ASN A 99 7.43 -16.37 0.27
CA ASN A 99 6.99 -16.24 1.65
C ASN A 99 6.08 -15.05 1.92
N PHE A 100 6.00 -14.11 0.98
CA PHE A 100 5.16 -12.92 1.08
C PHE A 100 4.57 -12.59 -0.28
N THR A 101 3.27 -12.38 -0.34
CA THR A 101 2.58 -11.89 -1.53
C THR A 101 1.82 -10.61 -1.22
N VAL A 102 1.75 -9.72 -2.20
CA VAL A 102 0.87 -8.55 -2.17
C VAL A 102 -0.19 -8.75 -3.22
N ASP A 103 -1.44 -8.77 -2.81
CA ASP A 103 -2.59 -8.78 -3.72
C ASP A 103 -3.44 -7.54 -3.50
N GLY A 104 -4.45 -7.33 -4.31
CA GLY A 104 -5.33 -6.20 -4.12
C GLY A 104 -6.25 -5.90 -5.28
N VAL A 105 -6.94 -4.79 -5.14
CA VAL A 105 -7.97 -4.35 -6.10
C VAL A 105 -7.76 -2.89 -6.45
N SER A 106 -7.75 -2.59 -7.76
CA SER A 106 -7.67 -1.21 -8.29
C SER A 106 -9.03 -0.71 -8.72
N ARG A 107 -9.46 0.48 -8.22
CA ARG A 107 -10.74 1.12 -8.54
C ARG A 107 -10.59 2.62 -8.80
N GLY A 108 -11.57 3.22 -9.38
CA GLY A 108 -11.66 4.66 -9.70
C GLY A 108 -11.68 4.87 -11.21
N TRP A 109 -11.57 6.05 -11.68
CA TRP A 109 -10.95 7.28 -11.17
C TRP A 109 -11.94 8.12 -10.35
N TYR A 110 -11.65 8.35 -9.11
CA TYR A 110 -12.44 9.24 -8.23
C TYR A 110 -11.95 10.68 -8.41
N GLN A 111 -12.88 11.62 -8.54
CA GLN A 111 -12.53 13.02 -8.75
C GLN A 111 -12.62 13.80 -7.46
N SER A 112 -11.47 14.27 -6.97
CA SER A 112 -11.38 15.18 -5.82
C SER A 112 -12.01 16.53 -6.10
N SER A 113 -12.45 17.21 -5.07
CA SER A 113 -12.83 18.62 -5.11
C SER A 113 -11.59 19.55 -5.19
N LEU A 114 -10.42 19.04 -4.82
CA LEU A 114 -9.17 19.79 -4.80
C LEU A 114 -8.52 19.88 -6.18
N THR A 115 -8.02 21.06 -6.51
CA THR A 115 -7.09 21.24 -7.63
C THR A 115 -5.74 20.59 -7.32
N MET A 116 -4.93 20.35 -8.33
CA MET A 116 -3.59 19.79 -8.14
C MET A 116 -2.76 20.58 -7.11
N VAL A 117 -2.75 21.90 -7.21
CA VAL A 117 -2.03 22.78 -6.27
C VAL A 117 -2.55 22.63 -4.84
N ASN A 118 -3.86 22.64 -4.65
CA ASN A 118 -4.46 22.51 -3.33
C ASN A 118 -4.24 21.12 -2.73
N ALA A 119 -4.19 20.08 -3.55
CA ALA A 119 -3.89 18.72 -3.12
C ALA A 119 -2.43 18.57 -2.64
N VAL A 120 -1.48 19.27 -3.26
CA VAL A 120 -0.09 19.30 -2.77
C VAL A 120 0.01 19.90 -1.37
N GLU A 121 -0.69 21.00 -1.12
CA GLU A 121 -0.71 21.66 0.18
C GLU A 121 -1.48 20.85 1.25
N ASN A 122 -2.44 20.03 0.82
CA ASN A 122 -3.35 19.29 1.67
C ASN A 122 -3.45 17.80 1.27
N THR A 123 -2.30 17.14 1.09
CA THR A 123 -2.25 15.75 0.57
C THR A 123 -3.07 14.77 1.41
N LYS A 124 -3.06 14.91 2.73
CA LYS A 124 -3.87 14.03 3.62
C LYS A 124 -5.37 14.25 3.43
N LEU A 125 -5.81 15.49 3.25
CA LEU A 125 -7.21 15.79 2.94
C LEU A 125 -7.60 15.20 1.58
N PHE A 126 -6.73 15.35 0.58
CA PHE A 126 -6.93 14.75 -0.74
C PHE A 126 -7.15 13.24 -0.64
N VAL A 127 -6.26 12.54 0.06
CA VAL A 127 -6.36 11.08 0.23
C VAL A 127 -7.61 10.68 1.00
N SER A 128 -7.95 11.38 2.08
CA SER A 128 -9.15 11.13 2.87
C SER A 128 -10.45 11.33 2.06
N GLU A 129 -10.51 12.37 1.23
CA GLU A 129 -11.63 12.62 0.33
C GLU A 129 -11.77 11.48 -0.70
N ILE A 130 -10.67 11.06 -1.32
CA ILE A 130 -10.67 9.96 -2.28
C ILE A 130 -11.10 8.65 -1.61
N ALA A 131 -10.65 8.36 -0.40
CA ALA A 131 -11.09 7.19 0.36
C ALA A 131 -12.60 7.22 0.60
N SER A 132 -13.16 8.40 0.94
CA SER A 132 -14.60 8.54 1.15
C SER A 132 -15.43 8.36 -0.14
N PHE A 133 -14.90 8.74 -1.30
CA PHE A 133 -15.57 8.52 -2.58
C PHE A 133 -15.49 7.08 -3.08
N ALA A 134 -14.52 6.35 -2.60
CA ALA A 134 -14.31 4.94 -2.93
C ALA A 134 -15.08 3.98 -2.02
N ASP A 135 -15.70 4.46 -0.95
CA ASP A 135 -16.35 3.64 0.10
C ASP A 135 -17.43 2.69 -0.44
N ASP A 136 -18.21 3.14 -1.44
CA ASP A 136 -19.22 2.30 -2.09
C ASP A 136 -18.62 1.20 -3.01
N ASP A 137 -17.36 1.31 -3.40
CA ASP A 137 -16.68 0.39 -4.32
C ASP A 137 -15.75 -0.59 -3.60
N PHE A 138 -15.46 -0.37 -2.32
CA PHE A 138 -14.63 -1.20 -1.48
C PHE A 138 -15.36 -1.58 -0.20
N ASN A 139 -15.20 -2.80 0.24
CA ASN A 139 -15.37 -3.16 1.64
C ASN A 139 -13.98 -3.00 2.30
N TYR A 140 -13.75 -1.90 3.00
CA TYR A 140 -12.44 -1.61 3.58
C TYR A 140 -12.03 -2.62 4.65
N ALA A 141 -12.97 -3.28 5.27
CA ALA A 141 -12.69 -4.35 6.23
C ALA A 141 -11.89 -5.51 5.62
N ASP A 142 -12.01 -5.76 4.29
CA ASP A 142 -11.24 -6.79 3.60
C ASP A 142 -9.73 -6.46 3.49
N PHE A 143 -9.32 -5.28 3.92
CA PHE A 143 -7.95 -4.76 3.86
C PHE A 143 -7.35 -4.45 5.25
N ASP A 144 -8.01 -4.91 6.30
CA ASP A 144 -7.45 -5.04 7.64
C ASP A 144 -6.73 -6.39 7.70
N ASN A 145 -5.41 -6.37 7.45
CA ASN A 145 -4.61 -7.58 7.20
C ASN A 145 -3.94 -8.11 8.44
N ASP A 146 -4.20 -7.52 9.57
CA ASP A 146 -3.27 -7.66 10.66
C ASP A 146 -3.65 -8.63 11.74
N GLY A 147 -4.25 -9.63 11.62
CA GLY A 147 -4.43 -10.67 12.64
C GLY A 147 -3.25 -11.64 12.71
N PRO A 148 -3.04 -12.30 13.83
CA PRO A 148 -2.06 -13.37 13.97
C PRO A 148 -2.31 -14.56 13.08
N ASP A 149 -3.53 -14.76 12.62
CA ASP A 149 -3.91 -15.86 11.76
C ASP A 149 -3.80 -15.54 10.26
N ASN A 150 -3.50 -14.29 9.90
CA ASN A 150 -3.42 -13.75 8.55
C ASN A 150 -4.71 -13.94 7.73
N ILE A 151 -5.86 -13.91 8.39
CA ILE A 151 -7.16 -13.98 7.73
C ILE A 151 -7.84 -12.61 7.88
N PRO A 152 -8.01 -11.82 6.80
CA PRO A 152 -8.73 -10.56 6.86
C PRO A 152 -10.12 -10.75 7.48
N ASN A 153 -10.54 -9.81 8.34
CA ASN A 153 -11.83 -9.84 9.03
C ASN A 153 -12.05 -11.08 9.95
N SER A 154 -11.00 -11.57 10.58
CA SER A 154 -11.12 -12.77 11.40
C SER A 154 -11.52 -12.53 12.85
N GLY A 155 -11.53 -11.30 13.31
CA GLY A 155 -11.89 -10.90 14.67
C GLY A 155 -10.71 -10.70 15.62
N ASP A 156 -9.47 -10.82 15.12
CA ASP A 156 -8.24 -10.40 15.80
C ASP A 156 -7.55 -9.22 15.08
N ASP A 157 -8.25 -8.65 14.10
CA ASP A 157 -7.91 -7.43 13.38
C ASP A 157 -8.15 -6.19 14.27
N ASP A 158 -7.49 -5.09 13.98
CA ASP A 158 -7.56 -3.91 14.85
C ASP A 158 -8.58 -2.85 14.39
N GLY A 159 -9.28 -3.11 13.29
CA GLY A 159 -10.32 -2.25 12.73
C GLY A 159 -9.77 -1.09 11.90
N TYR A 160 -8.51 -1.18 11.47
CA TYR A 160 -7.88 -0.21 10.58
C TYR A 160 -7.32 -0.86 9.34
N VAL A 161 -7.54 -0.24 8.19
CA VAL A 161 -6.85 -0.60 6.94
C VAL A 161 -5.36 -0.34 7.10
N ASP A 162 -4.53 -1.37 6.93
CA ASP A 162 -3.08 -1.28 7.12
C ASP A 162 -2.37 -0.38 6.12
N GLY A 163 -2.89 -0.30 4.92
CA GLY A 163 -2.36 0.57 3.90
C GLY A 163 -3.29 0.74 2.72
N ILE A 164 -3.26 1.92 2.13
CA ILE A 164 -3.91 2.21 0.86
C ILE A 164 -2.87 2.75 -0.12
N MET A 165 -3.01 2.40 -1.38
CA MET A 165 -2.24 3.03 -2.44
C MET A 165 -3.12 4.02 -3.19
N VAL A 166 -2.67 5.26 -3.32
CA VAL A 166 -3.35 6.26 -4.13
C VAL A 166 -2.50 6.59 -5.34
N VAL A 167 -3.03 6.29 -6.52
CA VAL A 167 -2.46 6.68 -7.80
C VAL A 167 -3.18 7.94 -8.27
N TYR A 168 -2.50 9.04 -8.38
CA TYR A 168 -3.08 10.32 -8.78
C TYR A 168 -2.77 10.65 -10.24
N SER A 169 -3.69 11.36 -10.88
CA SER A 169 -3.53 11.84 -12.26
C SER A 169 -2.49 12.95 -12.36
N GLY A 170 -1.75 12.99 -13.46
CA GLY A 170 -0.70 13.99 -13.69
C GLY A 170 0.70 13.51 -13.36
N CYS A 171 1.67 14.37 -13.53
CA CYS A 171 3.08 14.07 -13.26
C CYS A 171 3.37 14.17 -11.76
N GLY A 172 4.22 13.28 -11.25
CA GLY A 172 4.79 13.44 -9.92
C GLY A 172 5.87 14.51 -9.87
N ALA A 173 6.16 15.03 -8.69
CA ALA A 173 7.18 16.07 -8.50
C ALA A 173 8.61 15.61 -8.86
N GLU A 174 8.85 14.32 -8.94
CA GLU A 174 10.11 13.71 -9.37
C GLU A 174 10.47 14.01 -10.84
N TRP A 175 9.49 14.40 -11.65
CA TRP A 175 9.71 14.81 -13.05
C TRP A 175 10.23 16.24 -13.20
N GLY A 176 10.40 16.97 -12.08
CA GLY A 176 11.04 18.29 -12.07
C GLY A 176 10.15 19.45 -12.51
N GLU A 177 8.85 19.25 -12.64
CA GLU A 177 7.90 20.29 -13.07
C GLU A 177 7.44 21.24 -11.93
N GLY A 178 8.27 21.42 -10.92
CA GLY A 178 8.06 22.43 -9.88
C GLY A 178 7.33 21.90 -8.62
N ASN A 179 7.07 22.83 -7.70
CA ASN A 179 6.50 22.53 -6.36
C ASN A 179 4.99 22.28 -6.36
N ASN A 180 4.37 22.18 -7.53
CA ASN A 180 2.91 22.05 -7.66
C ASN A 180 2.44 20.60 -7.79
N ASN A 181 3.34 19.64 -7.71
CA ASN A 181 3.05 18.22 -7.85
C ASN A 181 3.35 17.47 -6.55
N ILE A 182 2.59 16.42 -6.28
CA ILE A 182 2.84 15.57 -5.11
C ILE A 182 4.11 14.72 -5.36
N TRP A 183 5.01 14.71 -4.38
CA TRP A 183 6.10 13.75 -4.35
C TRP A 183 5.56 12.36 -3.96
N PRO A 184 5.94 11.28 -4.66
CA PRO A 184 5.65 9.94 -4.19
C PRO A 184 6.21 9.74 -2.79
N HIS A 185 5.35 9.44 -1.83
CA HIS A 185 5.73 9.26 -0.44
C HIS A 185 4.75 8.34 0.28
N MET A 186 5.13 7.86 1.45
CA MET A 186 4.25 7.18 2.36
C MET A 186 4.07 8.01 3.63
N SER A 187 2.83 8.05 4.13
CA SER A 187 2.45 8.82 5.31
C SER A 187 1.19 8.21 5.94
N ASN A 188 0.90 8.53 7.18
CA ASN A 188 -0.40 8.26 7.79
C ASN A 188 -1.34 9.45 7.64
N LEU A 189 -2.63 9.22 7.70
CA LEU A 189 -3.64 10.28 7.62
C LEU A 189 -3.72 11.11 8.90
N GLY A 190 -3.49 10.52 10.07
CA GLY A 190 -3.57 11.20 11.36
C GLY A 190 -4.98 11.75 11.61
N SER A 191 -5.12 13.05 11.80
CA SER A 191 -6.43 13.70 12.04
C SER A 191 -7.35 13.75 10.81
N TYR A 192 -6.92 13.28 9.67
CA TYR A 192 -7.69 13.15 8.42
C TYR A 192 -8.17 11.72 8.17
N GLU A 193 -8.16 10.85 9.17
CA GLU A 193 -8.71 9.51 9.08
C GLU A 193 -10.16 9.55 8.58
N TYR A 194 -10.49 8.63 7.68
CA TYR A 194 -11.85 8.41 7.21
C TYR A 194 -12.41 7.16 7.92
N VAL A 195 -13.63 7.25 8.41
CA VAL A 195 -14.32 6.14 9.07
C VAL A 195 -15.37 5.62 8.10
N THR A 196 -15.25 4.36 7.72
CA THR A 196 -16.20 3.67 6.83
C THR A 196 -17.41 3.15 7.61
N ASN A 197 -18.40 2.63 6.88
CA ASN A 197 -19.54 1.92 7.44
C ASN A 197 -19.35 0.40 7.42
N ASP A 198 -18.20 -0.07 6.96
CA ASP A 198 -17.89 -1.48 6.84
C ASP A 198 -17.78 -2.13 8.23
N ILE A 199 -18.16 -3.38 8.29
CA ILE A 199 -18.12 -4.17 9.54
C ILE A 199 -17.22 -5.36 9.24
N GLY A 200 -16.14 -5.44 9.99
CA GLY A 200 -15.25 -6.59 10.01
C GLY A 200 -15.79 -7.73 10.87
#